data_f5d2d4c18a2952deff610f914f40ef53
#
_entry.id   f5d2d4c18a2952deff610f914f40ef53
#
_cell.length_a   1.000
_cell.length_b   1.000
_cell.length_c   1.000
_cell.angle_alpha   90.00
_cell.angle_beta   90.00
_cell.angle_gamma   90.00
#
_symmetry.space_group_name_H-M   'P 1'
#
loop_
_entity.id
_entity.type
_entity.pdbx_description
1 polymer ?
#
loop_
_entity_poly.entity_id
_entity_poly.type
_entity_poly.pdbx_seq_one_letter_code
_entity_poly.pdbx_strand_id
1 'polypeptide(L)'
;MSRRFFGTDGVRGRVGEDPITPGMVMRLGYAAGKVLVAAEHDSLHGERPAVLIGKDTRVSGYMLESALEAGLTAAGVDVRLTGPMPTPGVAYLTRALRLQAGVVISASHNPYDDNGIKFFSAQGTKLPDAVELAIEEAMESPIRTASSKGLGRVKRVDDAAGRYIEFCKGSFPYELDLRGLRIVVDCAHGAAYHIAPHVFHELGADVVAMGNEPDGLNINHHCGATHPEALAKAVRKHRADVGVALDGDGDRLMMVDANGEIADGDRLLYVIARDRKESNHPLAGVVGTLMTNLGTEQALRGLGCGFVRAQVGDRYVLEQMQANGWLLGGETSGHILCLDKHSTGDGIISALQVLAALRRSGLRLSDYIQSCPIYPQVLINVRVVKGFRLTDHPEIHAAVAQAEADLAQTGRVVLRASGTEPLIXXXXGGYRPGGTERRRHLMVPRRGIIYLSSGLHAPVVKPHDTASPIIPLETRPWPKSSATTTAYPIPAATPA
;
A
#
# COMPACT_ATOMS: atom_id res chain seq x y z
N MET A 1 19.86 18.02 6.38
CA MET A 1 20.43 17.08 5.40
C MET A 1 19.27 16.30 4.77
N SER A 2 19.38 15.89 3.50
CA SER A 2 18.37 15.02 2.87
C SER A 2 18.64 13.57 3.24
N ARG A 3 17.58 12.79 3.43
CA ARG A 3 17.67 11.34 3.66
C ARG A 3 18.32 10.67 2.44
N ARG A 4 19.19 9.71 2.68
CA ARG A 4 19.96 9.00 1.65
C ARG A 4 19.34 7.62 1.35
N PHE A 5 18.91 6.91 2.38
CA PHE A 5 18.40 5.54 2.28
C PHE A 5 16.91 5.47 2.59
N PHE A 6 16.44 6.26 3.56
CA PHE A 6 15.03 6.28 3.92
C PHE A 6 14.20 7.03 2.87
N GLY A 7 13.23 6.33 2.27
CA GLY A 7 12.21 6.92 1.42
C GLY A 7 10.99 7.36 2.23
N THR A 8 9.83 7.47 1.57
CA THR A 8 8.57 7.81 2.24
C THR A 8 8.05 6.67 3.13
N ASP A 9 8.52 5.44 2.91
CA ASP A 9 8.02 4.25 3.62
C ASP A 9 9.18 3.28 3.89
N GLY A 10 10.18 3.74 4.65
CA GLY A 10 11.34 2.96 5.03
C GLY A 10 12.44 2.89 3.96
N VAL A 11 13.30 1.90 4.08
CA VAL A 11 14.41 1.64 3.15
C VAL A 11 13.97 0.51 2.22
N ARG A 12 14.01 0.71 0.91
CA ARG A 12 13.56 -0.29 -0.09
C ARG A 12 14.56 -0.43 -1.23
N GLY A 13 14.57 -1.60 -1.86
CA GLY A 13 15.38 -1.84 -3.04
C GLY A 13 15.31 -3.29 -3.50
N ARG A 14 16.07 -3.57 -4.56
CA ARG A 14 16.22 -4.91 -5.09
C ARG A 14 17.16 -5.72 -4.17
N VAL A 15 16.75 -6.94 -3.86
CA VAL A 15 17.53 -7.83 -2.99
C VAL A 15 18.90 -8.14 -3.65
N GLY A 16 19.96 -7.99 -2.89
CA GLY A 16 21.33 -8.20 -3.36
C GLY A 16 22.01 -6.93 -3.87
N GLU A 17 21.25 -5.83 -3.99
CA GLU A 17 21.78 -4.51 -4.35
C GLU A 17 21.62 -3.57 -3.15
N ASP A 18 22.57 -2.64 -2.97
CA ASP A 18 22.46 -1.65 -1.89
C ASP A 18 21.19 -0.79 -2.11
N PRO A 19 20.42 -0.56 -1.05
CA PRO A 19 20.72 -0.84 0.36
C PRO A 19 20.19 -2.19 0.90
N ILE A 20 19.62 -3.05 0.06
CA ILE A 20 19.01 -4.33 0.51
C ILE A 20 20.02 -5.49 0.38
N THR A 21 21.12 -5.35 1.11
CA THR A 21 22.16 -6.39 1.25
C THR A 21 22.33 -6.75 2.73
N PRO A 22 22.80 -7.97 3.06
CA PRO A 22 22.98 -8.35 4.46
C PRO A 22 23.90 -7.42 5.24
N GLY A 23 24.98 -6.93 4.61
CA GLY A 23 25.93 -6.03 5.26
C GLY A 23 25.30 -4.68 5.61
N MET A 24 24.54 -4.10 4.68
CA MET A 24 23.82 -2.83 4.90
C MET A 24 22.72 -2.99 5.94
N VAL A 25 21.94 -4.08 5.89
CA VAL A 25 20.84 -4.33 6.83
C VAL A 25 21.37 -4.58 8.25
N MET A 26 22.51 -5.29 8.38
CA MET A 26 23.18 -5.46 9.68
C MET A 26 23.63 -4.09 10.24
N ARG A 27 24.22 -3.25 9.38
CA ARG A 27 24.64 -1.88 9.76
C ARG A 27 23.44 -1.03 10.17
N LEU A 28 22.34 -1.12 9.41
CA LEU A 28 21.08 -0.43 9.69
C LEU A 28 20.51 -0.87 11.05
N GLY A 29 20.50 -2.18 11.33
CA GLY A 29 20.06 -2.73 12.62
C GLY A 29 20.90 -2.22 13.79
N TYR A 30 22.22 -2.21 13.62
CA TYR A 30 23.14 -1.70 14.64
C TYR A 30 22.90 -0.20 14.91
N ALA A 31 22.80 0.60 13.84
CA ALA A 31 22.57 2.05 13.95
C ALA A 31 21.23 2.36 14.62
N ALA A 32 20.17 1.67 14.19
CA ALA A 32 18.83 1.81 14.78
C ALA A 32 18.88 1.45 16.28
N GLY A 33 19.54 0.35 16.61
CA GLY A 33 19.72 -0.06 18.00
C GLY A 33 20.40 1.01 18.86
N LYS A 34 21.46 1.63 18.34
CA LYS A 34 22.20 2.70 19.06
C LYS A 34 21.33 3.94 19.26
N VAL A 35 20.58 4.36 18.24
CA VAL A 35 19.73 5.55 18.31
C VAL A 35 18.55 5.30 19.27
N LEU A 36 17.92 4.13 19.21
CA LEU A 36 16.78 3.78 20.07
C LEU A 36 17.21 3.65 21.54
N VAL A 37 18.40 3.07 21.81
CA VAL A 37 18.93 2.98 23.17
C VAL A 37 19.22 4.39 23.72
N ALA A 38 19.84 5.26 22.92
CA ALA A 38 20.18 6.60 23.35
C ALA A 38 18.93 7.44 23.68
N ALA A 39 17.84 7.25 22.92
CA ALA A 39 16.61 8.02 23.09
C ALA A 39 15.83 7.64 24.37
N GLU A 40 16.11 6.48 24.98
CA GLU A 40 15.28 5.95 26.08
C GLU A 40 16.04 5.68 27.38
N HIS A 41 17.26 6.18 27.51
CA HIS A 41 18.09 5.91 28.68
C HIS A 41 17.42 6.30 30.03
N ASP A 42 16.45 7.21 29.99
CA ASP A 42 15.78 7.72 31.19
C ASP A 42 14.47 6.97 31.55
N SER A 43 13.96 6.08 30.70
CA SER A 43 12.61 5.51 30.87
C SER A 43 12.54 4.02 31.21
N LEU A 44 13.65 3.32 31.11
CA LEU A 44 13.68 1.86 31.26
C LEU A 44 14.09 1.43 32.67
N HIS A 45 13.28 1.48 33.64
CA HIS A 45 13.53 1.00 35.02
C HIS A 45 14.48 -0.23 35.14
N GLY A 46 15.62 -0.18 34.47
CA GLY A 46 16.64 -1.25 34.46
C GLY A 46 16.39 -2.39 33.46
N GLU A 47 15.34 -2.33 32.65
CA GLU A 47 15.11 -3.32 31.59
C GLU A 47 15.90 -2.97 30.33
N ARG A 48 16.27 -3.96 29.53
CA ARG A 48 16.95 -3.74 28.24
C ARG A 48 15.95 -3.27 27.20
N PRO A 49 16.34 -2.32 26.34
CA PRO A 49 15.48 -1.99 25.20
C PRO A 49 15.26 -3.21 24.31
N ALA A 50 14.06 -3.34 23.76
CA ALA A 50 13.71 -4.47 22.93
C ALA A 50 12.97 -4.00 21.67
N VAL A 51 13.24 -4.66 20.53
CA VAL A 51 12.66 -4.34 19.23
C VAL A 51 11.94 -5.57 18.69
N LEU A 52 10.73 -5.39 18.18
CA LEU A 52 9.97 -6.42 17.48
C LEU A 52 10.41 -6.49 16.02
N ILE A 53 10.59 -7.69 15.47
CA ILE A 53 10.80 -7.87 14.03
C ILE A 53 9.74 -8.83 13.50
N GLY A 54 8.99 -8.35 12.49
CA GLY A 54 8.13 -9.17 11.66
C GLY A 54 8.55 -9.08 10.21
N LYS A 55 8.02 -9.97 9.39
CA LYS A 55 8.35 -10.00 7.96
C LYS A 55 7.18 -10.51 7.14
N ASP A 56 7.22 -10.27 5.83
CA ASP A 56 6.32 -10.94 4.92
C ASP A 56 6.89 -12.33 4.54
N THR A 57 6.38 -12.93 3.51
CA THR A 57 6.69 -14.31 3.15
C THR A 57 7.86 -14.45 2.16
N ARG A 58 8.48 -13.36 1.74
CA ARG A 58 9.61 -13.36 0.78
C ARG A 58 10.75 -14.23 1.32
N VAL A 59 11.36 -15.04 0.44
CA VAL A 59 12.51 -15.89 0.81
C VAL A 59 13.66 -15.05 1.37
N SER A 60 13.87 -13.85 0.84
CA SER A 60 14.91 -12.91 1.29
C SER A 60 14.68 -12.42 2.73
N GLY A 61 13.44 -12.50 3.23
CA GLY A 61 13.10 -12.07 4.58
C GLY A 61 13.92 -12.79 5.65
N TYR A 62 14.23 -14.07 5.46
CA TYR A 62 15.01 -14.84 6.43
C TYR A 62 16.46 -14.34 6.54
N MET A 63 17.09 -14.05 5.39
CA MET A 63 18.44 -13.50 5.35
C MET A 63 18.50 -12.10 5.99
N LEU A 64 17.53 -11.25 5.64
CA LEU A 64 17.49 -9.87 6.15
C LEU A 64 17.15 -9.82 7.64
N GLU A 65 16.26 -10.72 8.11
CA GLU A 65 15.95 -10.87 9.54
C GLU A 65 17.20 -11.20 10.35
N SER A 66 17.97 -12.19 9.89
CA SER A 66 19.21 -12.61 10.56
C SER A 66 20.26 -11.47 10.60
N ALA A 67 20.37 -10.71 9.50
CA ALA A 67 21.28 -9.57 9.44
C ALA A 67 20.85 -8.47 10.43
N LEU A 68 19.55 -8.15 10.46
CA LEU A 68 18.99 -7.15 11.36
C LEU A 68 19.16 -7.57 12.84
N GLU A 69 18.88 -8.84 13.16
CA GLU A 69 19.13 -9.42 14.49
C GLU A 69 20.57 -9.23 14.92
N ALA A 70 21.52 -9.57 14.04
CA ALA A 70 22.96 -9.45 14.35
C ALA A 70 23.33 -7.99 14.70
N GLY A 71 22.81 -7.01 13.92
CA GLY A 71 23.04 -5.61 14.16
C GLY A 71 22.46 -5.13 15.50
N LEU A 72 21.19 -5.41 15.75
CA LEU A 72 20.49 -5.01 16.97
C LEU A 72 21.12 -5.63 18.21
N THR A 73 21.41 -6.94 18.18
CA THR A 73 22.01 -7.63 19.34
C THR A 73 23.44 -7.13 19.59
N ALA A 74 24.22 -6.83 18.55
CA ALA A 74 25.54 -6.22 18.69
C ALA A 74 25.47 -4.83 19.37
N ALA A 75 24.38 -4.10 19.16
CA ALA A 75 24.14 -2.80 19.80
C ALA A 75 23.67 -2.93 21.26
N GLY A 76 23.34 -4.15 21.72
CA GLY A 76 22.84 -4.39 23.08
C GLY A 76 21.32 -4.40 23.22
N VAL A 77 20.60 -4.45 22.10
CA VAL A 77 19.14 -4.42 22.06
C VAL A 77 18.57 -5.86 21.99
N ASP A 78 17.61 -6.16 22.84
CA ASP A 78 16.86 -7.43 22.76
C ASP A 78 15.97 -7.44 21.51
N VAL A 79 15.79 -8.61 20.92
CA VAL A 79 14.97 -8.81 19.73
C VAL A 79 13.81 -9.75 20.04
N ARG A 80 12.63 -9.41 19.56
CA ARG A 80 11.43 -10.25 19.60
C ARG A 80 11.03 -10.57 18.16
N LEU A 81 10.91 -11.83 17.81
CA LEU A 81 10.59 -12.29 16.44
C LEU A 81 9.16 -12.81 16.38
N THR A 82 8.40 -12.35 15.38
CA THR A 82 7.04 -12.87 15.16
C THR A 82 6.97 -13.93 14.05
N GLY A 83 7.95 -13.97 13.16
CA GLY A 83 7.83 -14.67 11.89
C GLY A 83 6.97 -13.85 10.92
N PRO A 84 6.33 -14.50 9.94
CA PRO A 84 5.42 -13.76 9.03
C PRO A 84 4.28 -13.12 9.80
N MET A 85 4.14 -11.79 9.62
CA MET A 85 3.19 -10.97 10.35
C MET A 85 2.86 -9.73 9.52
N PRO A 86 1.58 -9.39 9.29
CA PRO A 86 1.22 -8.16 8.59
C PRO A 86 1.86 -6.92 9.22
N THR A 87 2.18 -5.94 8.38
CA THR A 87 2.73 -4.66 8.82
C THR A 87 1.91 -4.05 9.97
N PRO A 88 0.57 -3.95 9.87
CA PRO A 88 -0.20 -3.44 11.01
C PRO A 88 -0.12 -4.34 12.24
N GLY A 89 0.05 -5.64 12.09
CA GLY A 89 0.24 -6.56 13.22
C GLY A 89 1.52 -6.25 14.00
N VAL A 90 2.60 -5.91 13.28
CA VAL A 90 3.86 -5.49 13.94
C VAL A 90 3.65 -4.16 14.69
N ALA A 91 2.99 -3.19 14.06
CA ALA A 91 2.67 -1.90 14.71
C ALA A 91 1.87 -2.10 16.01
N TYR A 92 0.83 -2.95 15.95
CA TYR A 92 0.02 -3.29 17.12
C TYR A 92 0.84 -3.99 18.21
N LEU A 93 1.58 -5.03 17.85
CA LEU A 93 2.34 -5.84 18.82
C LEU A 93 3.47 -5.02 19.47
N THR A 94 4.10 -4.11 18.74
CA THR A 94 5.11 -3.20 19.30
C THR A 94 4.51 -2.44 20.50
N ARG A 95 3.33 -1.86 20.30
CA ARG A 95 2.62 -1.12 21.34
C ARG A 95 2.11 -2.04 22.45
N ALA A 96 1.47 -3.15 22.09
CA ALA A 96 0.86 -4.09 23.05
C ALA A 96 1.89 -4.73 23.97
N LEU A 97 3.09 -5.00 23.46
CA LEU A 97 4.19 -5.59 24.23
C LEU A 97 5.11 -4.54 24.87
N ARG A 98 4.79 -3.26 24.70
CA ARG A 98 5.52 -2.10 25.24
C ARG A 98 7.00 -2.12 24.85
N LEU A 99 7.27 -2.40 23.55
CA LEU A 99 8.62 -2.44 23.00
C LEU A 99 9.02 -1.05 22.48
N GLN A 100 10.33 -0.80 22.41
CA GLN A 100 10.87 0.50 22.01
C GLN A 100 10.63 0.80 20.52
N ALA A 101 10.59 -0.26 19.69
CA ALA A 101 10.33 -0.09 18.25
C ALA A 101 9.84 -1.41 17.66
N GLY A 102 9.21 -1.29 16.50
CA GLY A 102 8.90 -2.43 15.64
C GLY A 102 9.59 -2.28 14.30
N VAL A 103 9.98 -3.38 13.70
CA VAL A 103 10.58 -3.42 12.37
C VAL A 103 9.83 -4.44 11.51
N VAL A 104 9.50 -4.04 10.29
CA VAL A 104 8.88 -4.91 9.30
C VAL A 104 9.83 -5.08 8.12
N ILE A 105 10.08 -6.34 7.75
CA ILE A 105 10.86 -6.69 6.56
C ILE A 105 9.86 -7.02 5.45
N SER A 106 9.62 -6.03 4.58
CA SER A 106 8.66 -6.17 3.48
C SER A 106 8.80 -5.03 2.45
N ALA A 107 8.51 -5.34 1.20
CA ALA A 107 8.31 -4.34 0.15
C ALA A 107 6.83 -4.25 -0.27
N SER A 108 5.89 -4.58 0.65
CA SER A 108 4.44 -4.46 0.44
C SER A 108 3.98 -5.19 -0.84
N HIS A 109 3.46 -4.43 -1.81
CA HIS A 109 2.87 -4.95 -3.05
C HIS A 109 3.87 -5.24 -4.17
N ASN A 110 5.17 -5.01 -3.95
CA ASN A 110 6.21 -5.27 -4.96
C ASN A 110 6.40 -6.78 -5.18
N PRO A 111 6.97 -7.22 -6.31
CA PRO A 111 7.33 -8.62 -6.52
C PRO A 111 8.41 -9.10 -5.54
N TYR A 112 8.62 -10.41 -5.51
CA TYR A 112 9.44 -11.08 -4.49
C TYR A 112 10.91 -10.68 -4.49
N ASP A 113 11.43 -10.22 -5.61
CA ASP A 113 12.85 -9.85 -5.77
C ASP A 113 13.19 -8.45 -5.21
N ASP A 114 12.19 -7.69 -4.81
CA ASP A 114 12.36 -6.49 -3.99
C ASP A 114 12.14 -6.83 -2.51
N ASN A 115 12.74 -6.02 -1.60
CA ASN A 115 12.41 -6.07 -0.18
C ASN A 115 12.63 -4.70 0.45
N GLY A 116 12.28 -4.56 1.73
CA GLY A 116 12.43 -3.29 2.44
C GLY A 116 12.43 -3.47 3.95
N ILE A 117 12.84 -2.42 4.63
CA ILE A 117 12.89 -2.36 6.10
C ILE A 117 12.10 -1.12 6.53
N LYS A 118 11.00 -1.33 7.24
CA LYS A 118 10.14 -0.26 7.78
C LYS A 118 10.26 -0.25 9.30
N PHE A 119 10.28 0.93 9.90
CA PHE A 119 10.38 1.10 11.35
C PHE A 119 9.12 1.72 11.92
N PHE A 120 8.73 1.25 13.10
CA PHE A 120 7.64 1.79 13.90
C PHE A 120 8.17 2.21 15.27
N SER A 121 7.64 3.31 15.78
CA SER A 121 7.90 3.79 17.14
C SER A 121 7.23 2.90 18.18
N ALA A 122 7.49 3.14 19.45
CA ALA A 122 6.83 2.47 20.58
C ALA A 122 5.29 2.65 20.55
N GLN A 123 4.80 3.71 19.90
CA GLN A 123 3.37 3.97 19.75
C GLN A 123 2.75 3.25 18.55
N GLY A 124 3.54 2.46 17.80
CA GLY A 124 3.07 1.77 16.59
C GLY A 124 2.77 2.71 15.44
N THR A 125 3.48 3.83 15.37
CA THR A 125 3.43 4.80 14.27
C THR A 125 4.78 4.83 13.56
N LYS A 126 4.84 5.34 12.34
CA LYS A 126 6.13 5.51 11.63
C LYS A 126 7.08 6.38 12.43
N LEU A 127 8.39 6.14 12.28
CA LEU A 127 9.39 6.97 12.95
C LEU A 127 9.33 8.42 12.44
N PRO A 128 9.59 9.39 13.32
CA PRO A 128 9.80 10.78 12.89
C PRO A 128 11.05 10.91 12.01
N ASP A 129 11.03 11.83 11.05
CA ASP A 129 12.14 12.10 10.13
C ASP A 129 13.47 12.33 10.85
N ALA A 130 13.44 13.01 12.01
CA ALA A 130 14.64 13.28 12.80
C ALA A 130 15.29 11.98 13.29
N VAL A 131 14.48 10.96 13.63
CA VAL A 131 15.00 9.66 14.08
C VAL A 131 15.57 8.88 12.87
N GLU A 132 14.89 8.92 11.71
CA GLU A 132 15.41 8.30 10.48
C GLU A 132 16.78 8.90 10.10
N LEU A 133 16.90 10.23 10.15
CA LEU A 133 18.18 10.92 9.87
C LEU A 133 19.26 10.54 10.88
N ALA A 134 18.93 10.45 12.17
CA ALA A 134 19.88 10.03 13.20
C ALA A 134 20.37 8.59 12.97
N ILE A 135 19.49 7.70 12.50
CA ILE A 135 19.85 6.33 12.15
C ILE A 135 20.85 6.35 10.96
N GLU A 136 20.55 7.12 9.90
CA GLU A 136 21.46 7.24 8.75
C GLU A 136 22.85 7.78 9.16
N GLU A 137 22.88 8.78 10.03
CA GLU A 137 24.13 9.33 10.55
C GLU A 137 24.91 8.27 11.35
N ALA A 138 24.21 7.50 12.18
CA ALA A 138 24.82 6.43 12.98
C ALA A 138 25.38 5.30 12.11
N MET A 139 24.82 5.08 10.91
CA MET A 139 25.32 4.06 9.96
C MET A 139 26.73 4.37 9.45
N GLU A 140 27.17 5.63 9.50
CA GLU A 140 28.53 6.01 9.07
C GLU A 140 29.60 5.56 10.10
N SER A 141 29.18 5.26 11.34
CA SER A 141 30.08 4.83 12.40
C SER A 141 30.40 3.33 12.29
N PRO A 142 31.62 2.91 12.67
CA PRO A 142 31.95 1.50 12.67
C PRO A 142 31.16 0.72 13.75
N ILE A 143 30.80 -0.51 13.42
CA ILE A 143 30.10 -1.39 14.37
C ILE A 143 31.09 -1.75 15.51
N ARG A 144 30.69 -1.49 16.74
CA ARG A 144 31.41 -1.87 17.96
C ARG A 144 30.49 -2.76 18.79
N THR A 145 30.71 -4.05 18.68
CA THR A 145 29.90 -5.06 19.38
C THR A 145 29.98 -4.83 20.89
N ALA A 146 28.85 -4.90 21.57
CA ALA A 146 28.78 -4.86 23.02
C ALA A 146 29.57 -6.05 23.61
N SER A 147 29.99 -5.93 24.88
CA SER A 147 30.62 -7.06 25.58
C SER A 147 29.64 -8.26 25.63
N SER A 148 30.15 -9.46 25.79
CA SER A 148 29.32 -10.67 25.85
C SER A 148 28.16 -10.57 26.85
N LYS A 149 28.38 -9.91 27.98
CA LYS A 149 27.35 -9.65 29.00
C LYS A 149 26.34 -8.60 28.53
N GLY A 150 26.76 -7.70 27.65
CA GLY A 150 25.94 -6.59 27.14
C GLY A 150 25.17 -6.91 25.86
N LEU A 151 25.41 -8.07 25.21
CA LEU A 151 24.71 -8.44 23.98
C LEU A 151 23.20 -8.59 24.21
N GLY A 152 22.41 -8.16 23.21
CA GLY A 152 20.97 -8.35 23.19
C GLY A 152 20.60 -9.84 23.07
N ARG A 153 19.40 -10.18 23.51
CA ARG A 153 18.87 -11.56 23.46
C ARG A 153 17.74 -11.65 22.47
N VAL A 154 17.70 -12.76 21.74
CA VAL A 154 16.63 -13.01 20.74
C VAL A 154 15.61 -13.98 21.35
N LYS A 155 14.32 -13.67 21.21
CA LYS A 155 13.22 -14.54 21.64
C LYS A 155 12.10 -14.49 20.59
N ARG A 156 11.42 -15.63 20.41
CA ARG A 156 10.21 -15.67 19.58
C ARG A 156 8.99 -15.31 20.42
N VAL A 157 8.03 -14.64 19.80
CA VAL A 157 6.71 -14.35 20.38
C VAL A 157 5.74 -15.38 19.79
N ASP A 158 5.56 -16.47 20.49
CA ASP A 158 4.84 -17.65 19.97
C ASP A 158 3.34 -17.39 19.78
N ASP A 159 2.77 -16.47 20.56
CA ASP A 159 1.35 -16.12 20.51
C ASP A 159 1.05 -14.87 19.66
N ALA A 160 2.02 -14.40 18.88
CA ALA A 160 1.90 -13.16 18.09
C ALA A 160 0.68 -13.18 17.17
N ALA A 161 0.47 -14.28 16.43
CA ALA A 161 -0.65 -14.40 15.50
C ALA A 161 -2.00 -14.33 16.23
N GLY A 162 -2.15 -15.08 17.33
CA GLY A 162 -3.39 -15.08 18.13
C GLY A 162 -3.71 -13.70 18.71
N ARG A 163 -2.69 -12.99 19.21
CA ARG A 163 -2.88 -11.61 19.72
C ARG A 163 -3.41 -10.68 18.64
N TYR A 164 -2.86 -10.76 17.42
CA TYR A 164 -3.26 -9.88 16.34
C TYR A 164 -4.65 -10.28 15.79
N ILE A 165 -4.96 -11.59 15.71
CA ILE A 165 -6.31 -12.07 15.35
C ILE A 165 -7.35 -11.47 16.32
N GLU A 166 -7.10 -11.57 17.63
CA GLU A 166 -8.02 -11.02 18.64
C GLU A 166 -8.15 -9.51 18.54
N PHE A 167 -7.04 -8.82 18.27
CA PHE A 167 -7.06 -7.36 18.07
C PHE A 167 -7.93 -6.97 16.86
N CYS A 168 -7.77 -7.68 15.73
CA CYS A 168 -8.59 -7.43 14.53
C CYS A 168 -10.07 -7.68 14.84
N LYS A 169 -10.40 -8.82 15.45
CA LYS A 169 -11.78 -9.16 15.84
C LYS A 169 -12.38 -8.11 16.79
N GLY A 170 -11.56 -7.58 17.71
CA GLY A 170 -11.98 -6.52 18.64
C GLY A 170 -12.34 -5.20 17.96
N SER A 171 -11.97 -5.00 16.69
CA SER A 171 -12.36 -3.83 15.91
C SER A 171 -13.78 -3.95 15.34
N PHE A 172 -14.32 -5.18 15.27
CA PHE A 172 -15.65 -5.48 14.75
C PHE A 172 -16.70 -5.30 15.88
N PRO A 173 -17.87 -4.74 15.60
CA PRO A 173 -18.89 -4.53 16.63
C PRO A 173 -19.34 -5.85 17.28
N TYR A 174 -19.35 -5.88 18.60
CA TYR A 174 -19.63 -7.09 19.38
C TYR A 174 -21.03 -7.66 19.13
N GLU A 175 -21.98 -6.80 18.78
CA GLU A 175 -23.37 -7.18 18.51
C GLU A 175 -23.59 -7.77 17.11
N LEU A 176 -22.57 -7.77 16.26
CA LEU A 176 -22.64 -8.28 14.89
C LEU A 176 -21.81 -9.55 14.74
N ASP A 177 -22.14 -10.37 13.76
CA ASP A 177 -21.33 -11.51 13.33
C ASP A 177 -21.35 -11.62 11.79
N LEU A 178 -20.55 -12.54 11.25
CA LEU A 178 -20.47 -12.78 9.82
C LEU A 178 -21.19 -14.07 9.40
N ARG A 179 -22.00 -14.66 10.27
CA ARG A 179 -22.75 -15.90 9.99
C ARG A 179 -23.64 -15.71 8.77
N GLY A 180 -23.61 -16.71 7.89
CA GLY A 180 -24.37 -16.70 6.67
C GLY A 180 -23.70 -15.98 5.49
N LEU A 181 -22.56 -15.31 5.71
CA LEU A 181 -21.76 -14.74 4.64
C LEU A 181 -20.69 -15.71 4.18
N ARG A 182 -20.62 -15.93 2.87
CA ARG A 182 -19.48 -16.61 2.25
C ARG A 182 -18.52 -15.58 1.72
N ILE A 183 -17.24 -15.64 2.20
CA ILE A 183 -16.21 -14.66 1.88
C ILE A 183 -15.02 -15.36 1.21
N VAL A 184 -14.61 -14.91 0.03
CA VAL A 184 -13.32 -15.33 -0.55
C VAL A 184 -12.25 -14.37 -0.03
N VAL A 185 -11.17 -14.90 0.55
CA VAL A 185 -10.08 -14.11 1.11
C VAL A 185 -8.81 -14.39 0.32
N ASP A 186 -8.31 -13.41 -0.40
CA ASP A 186 -7.04 -13.48 -1.15
C ASP A 186 -5.95 -12.83 -0.30
N CYS A 187 -5.03 -13.65 0.19
CA CYS A 187 -3.93 -13.22 1.07
C CYS A 187 -2.66 -12.84 0.30
N ALA A 188 -2.71 -12.77 -1.04
CA ALA A 188 -1.56 -12.38 -1.89
C ALA A 188 -0.32 -13.28 -1.70
N HIS A 189 -0.43 -14.49 -1.15
CA HIS A 189 0.67 -15.31 -0.64
C HIS A 189 1.57 -14.52 0.32
N GLY A 190 1.01 -13.49 0.97
CA GLY A 190 1.71 -12.53 1.83
C GLY A 190 1.60 -12.83 3.31
N ALA A 191 1.98 -11.85 4.12
CA ALA A 191 2.10 -11.96 5.58
C ALA A 191 0.78 -12.35 6.30
N ALA A 192 -0.36 -12.05 5.68
CA ALA A 192 -1.68 -12.31 6.25
C ALA A 192 -2.19 -13.74 5.99
N TYR A 193 -1.43 -14.60 5.30
CA TYR A 193 -1.86 -15.90 4.77
C TYR A 193 -2.45 -16.83 5.84
N HIS A 194 -1.95 -16.79 7.07
CA HIS A 194 -2.40 -17.63 8.18
C HIS A 194 -3.17 -16.85 9.25
N ILE A 195 -3.48 -15.56 8.99
CA ILE A 195 -4.16 -14.69 9.96
C ILE A 195 -5.54 -14.28 9.41
N ALA A 196 -5.58 -13.70 8.21
CA ALA A 196 -6.83 -13.14 7.69
C ALA A 196 -7.96 -14.18 7.57
N PRO A 197 -7.74 -15.41 7.05
CA PRO A 197 -8.81 -16.39 7.02
C PRO A 197 -9.38 -16.73 8.40
N HIS A 198 -8.51 -16.79 9.43
CA HIS A 198 -8.95 -17.08 10.80
C HIS A 198 -9.81 -15.93 11.37
N VAL A 199 -9.44 -14.67 11.12
CA VAL A 199 -10.21 -13.51 11.62
C VAL A 199 -11.67 -13.60 11.12
N PHE A 200 -11.88 -13.80 9.82
CA PHE A 200 -13.24 -13.84 9.26
C PHE A 200 -13.98 -15.11 9.67
N HIS A 201 -13.28 -16.25 9.72
CA HIS A 201 -13.86 -17.53 10.15
C HIS A 201 -14.33 -17.47 11.62
N GLU A 202 -13.51 -16.95 12.50
CA GLU A 202 -13.85 -16.87 13.94
C GLU A 202 -15.00 -15.88 14.19
N LEU A 203 -15.26 -14.93 13.29
CA LEU A 203 -16.45 -14.07 13.35
C LEU A 203 -17.68 -14.73 12.71
N GLY A 204 -17.54 -15.97 12.20
CA GLY A 204 -18.65 -16.79 11.74
C GLY A 204 -18.82 -16.93 10.22
N ALA A 205 -17.94 -16.33 9.41
CA ALA A 205 -18.03 -16.41 7.95
C ALA A 205 -17.68 -17.83 7.43
N ASP A 206 -18.31 -18.20 6.30
CA ASP A 206 -17.89 -19.33 5.48
C ASP A 206 -16.75 -18.84 4.57
N VAL A 207 -15.50 -19.17 4.93
CA VAL A 207 -14.30 -18.60 4.30
C VAL A 207 -13.73 -19.53 3.26
N VAL A 208 -13.51 -18.99 2.04
CA VAL A 208 -12.73 -19.64 0.98
C VAL A 208 -11.42 -18.88 0.85
N ALA A 209 -10.32 -19.47 1.33
CA ALA A 209 -9.01 -18.85 1.26
C ALA A 209 -8.36 -19.10 -0.11
N MET A 210 -7.66 -18.07 -0.63
CA MET A 210 -6.79 -18.17 -1.79
C MET A 210 -5.56 -17.30 -1.58
N GLY A 211 -4.50 -17.51 -2.37
CA GLY A 211 -3.25 -16.79 -2.15
C GLY A 211 -2.69 -17.03 -0.74
N ASN A 212 -2.88 -18.22 -0.18
CA ASN A 212 -2.53 -18.53 1.21
C ASN A 212 -1.49 -19.68 1.33
N GLU A 213 -0.79 -19.99 0.24
CA GLU A 213 0.28 -20.99 0.21
C GLU A 213 1.59 -20.34 -0.26
N PRO A 214 2.25 -19.56 0.61
CA PRO A 214 3.50 -18.89 0.22
C PRO A 214 4.65 -19.86 0.03
N ASP A 215 5.43 -19.68 -1.05
CA ASP A 215 6.64 -20.46 -1.32
C ASP A 215 7.91 -19.60 -1.26
N GLY A 216 7.78 -18.32 -0.90
CA GLY A 216 8.89 -17.38 -0.81
C GLY A 216 9.13 -16.56 -2.07
N LEU A 217 8.53 -16.97 -3.20
CA LEU A 217 8.73 -16.35 -4.52
C LEU A 217 7.43 -15.89 -5.17
N ASN A 218 6.29 -16.31 -4.61
CA ASN A 218 4.97 -16.09 -5.23
C ASN A 218 4.16 -14.93 -4.62
N ILE A 219 4.73 -14.16 -3.70
CA ILE A 219 4.04 -13.01 -3.06
C ILE A 219 3.58 -11.99 -4.13
N ASN A 220 2.31 -11.58 -4.06
CA ASN A 220 1.67 -10.64 -5.01
C ASN A 220 1.63 -11.12 -6.48
N HIS A 221 2.03 -12.38 -6.77
CA HIS A 221 2.14 -12.84 -8.15
C HIS A 221 0.76 -13.20 -8.71
N HIS A 222 0.19 -12.29 -9.50
CA HIS A 222 -1.15 -12.42 -10.10
C HIS A 222 -2.28 -12.65 -9.08
N CYS A 223 -2.13 -12.10 -7.87
CA CYS A 223 -3.12 -12.24 -6.79
C CYS A 223 -3.08 -11.01 -5.87
N GLY A 224 -4.00 -10.96 -4.93
CA GLY A 224 -4.07 -9.92 -3.92
C GLY A 224 -4.59 -8.57 -4.44
N ALA A 225 -4.40 -7.53 -3.62
CA ALA A 225 -4.98 -6.20 -3.86
C ALA A 225 -4.50 -5.53 -5.14
N THR A 226 -3.33 -5.92 -5.68
CA THR A 226 -2.83 -5.38 -6.95
C THR A 226 -3.35 -6.13 -8.18
N HIS A 227 -3.95 -7.30 -7.99
CA HIS A 227 -4.52 -8.13 -9.06
C HIS A 227 -5.88 -8.69 -8.65
N PRO A 228 -6.85 -7.83 -8.30
CA PRO A 228 -8.14 -8.27 -7.75
C PRO A 228 -9.04 -9.02 -8.76
N GLU A 229 -8.64 -9.09 -10.04
CA GLU A 229 -9.35 -9.84 -11.08
C GLU A 229 -9.38 -11.33 -10.78
N ALA A 230 -8.33 -11.86 -10.13
CA ALA A 230 -8.29 -13.26 -9.69
C ALA A 230 -9.36 -13.51 -8.63
N LEU A 231 -9.45 -12.60 -7.65
CA LEU A 231 -10.47 -12.62 -6.60
C LEU A 231 -11.87 -12.52 -7.21
N ALA A 232 -12.09 -11.62 -8.19
CA ALA A 232 -13.40 -11.45 -8.85
C ALA A 232 -13.88 -12.75 -9.53
N LYS A 233 -12.97 -13.48 -10.15
CA LYS A 233 -13.28 -14.81 -10.74
C LYS A 233 -13.62 -15.82 -9.65
N ALA A 234 -12.89 -15.81 -8.54
CA ALA A 234 -13.10 -16.75 -7.43
C ALA A 234 -14.45 -16.47 -6.73
N VAL A 235 -14.81 -15.21 -6.51
CA VAL A 235 -16.10 -14.82 -5.92
C VAL A 235 -17.26 -15.41 -6.73
N ARG A 236 -17.24 -15.21 -8.05
CA ARG A 236 -18.29 -15.77 -8.93
C ARG A 236 -18.28 -17.31 -8.93
N LYS A 237 -17.10 -17.92 -9.00
CA LYS A 237 -16.93 -19.38 -9.00
C LYS A 237 -17.51 -20.02 -7.74
N HIS A 238 -17.25 -19.44 -6.59
CA HIS A 238 -17.68 -19.97 -5.30
C HIS A 238 -19.05 -19.44 -4.85
N ARG A 239 -19.69 -18.58 -5.68
CA ARG A 239 -20.95 -17.91 -5.36
C ARG A 239 -20.87 -17.22 -3.99
N ALA A 240 -19.77 -16.54 -3.78
CA ALA A 240 -19.54 -15.84 -2.52
C ALA A 240 -20.26 -14.49 -2.51
N ASP A 241 -20.60 -14.02 -1.32
CA ASP A 241 -21.28 -12.74 -1.12
C ASP A 241 -20.31 -11.58 -1.35
N VAL A 242 -19.03 -11.79 -1.01
CA VAL A 242 -18.02 -10.76 -1.11
C VAL A 242 -16.61 -11.38 -1.16
N GLY A 243 -15.71 -10.68 -1.82
CA GLY A 243 -14.28 -11.01 -1.82
C GLY A 243 -13.47 -9.94 -1.08
N VAL A 244 -12.39 -10.37 -0.40
CA VAL A 244 -11.44 -9.52 0.30
C VAL A 244 -10.05 -9.83 -0.27
N ALA A 245 -9.35 -8.85 -0.82
CA ALA A 245 -7.96 -9.00 -1.28
C ALA A 245 -7.05 -8.08 -0.48
N LEU A 246 -6.01 -8.67 0.10
CA LEU A 246 -4.95 -7.97 0.81
C LEU A 246 -3.71 -7.89 -0.09
N ASP A 247 -2.76 -7.04 0.23
CA ASP A 247 -1.45 -7.06 -0.41
C ASP A 247 -0.43 -7.85 0.42
N GLY A 248 0.80 -7.92 -0.06
CA GLY A 248 1.83 -8.79 0.52
C GLY A 248 2.13 -8.57 2.00
N ASP A 249 1.96 -7.35 2.53
CA ASP A 249 2.16 -7.10 3.96
C ASP A 249 0.86 -6.71 4.69
N GLY A 250 -0.28 -6.83 4.01
CA GLY A 250 -1.59 -6.77 4.62
C GLY A 250 -2.06 -5.38 5.05
N ASP A 251 -1.42 -4.32 4.55
CA ASP A 251 -1.81 -2.95 4.90
C ASP A 251 -2.81 -2.33 3.91
N ARG A 252 -3.09 -3.02 2.78
CA ARG A 252 -4.03 -2.58 1.74
C ARG A 252 -5.18 -3.55 1.58
N LEU A 253 -6.30 -3.00 1.08
CA LEU A 253 -7.55 -3.73 0.88
C LEU A 253 -8.17 -3.35 -0.47
N MET A 254 -8.55 -4.37 -1.24
CA MET A 254 -9.55 -4.26 -2.30
C MET A 254 -10.67 -5.24 -1.97
N MET A 255 -11.90 -4.91 -2.34
CA MET A 255 -13.01 -5.84 -2.17
C MET A 255 -13.73 -6.07 -3.49
N VAL A 256 -14.47 -7.16 -3.54
CA VAL A 256 -15.21 -7.54 -4.75
C VAL A 256 -16.63 -7.92 -4.33
N ASP A 257 -17.63 -7.41 -5.02
CA ASP A 257 -19.02 -7.74 -4.75
C ASP A 257 -19.40 -9.13 -5.34
N ALA A 258 -20.59 -9.61 -5.03
CA ALA A 258 -21.09 -10.91 -5.50
C ALA A 258 -21.13 -11.03 -7.03
N ASN A 259 -21.18 -9.93 -7.76
CA ASN A 259 -21.19 -9.91 -9.24
C ASN A 259 -19.77 -9.90 -9.83
N GLY A 260 -18.76 -9.74 -8.99
CA GLY A 260 -17.37 -9.62 -9.42
C GLY A 260 -16.96 -8.19 -9.74
N GLU A 261 -17.72 -7.18 -9.31
CA GLU A 261 -17.31 -5.77 -9.45
C GLU A 261 -16.33 -5.40 -8.33
N ILE A 262 -15.23 -4.77 -8.73
CA ILE A 262 -14.14 -4.41 -7.81
C ILE A 262 -14.47 -3.06 -7.15
N ALA A 263 -14.37 -3.04 -5.82
CA ALA A 263 -14.41 -1.82 -5.01
C ALA A 263 -12.99 -1.49 -4.56
N ASP A 264 -12.47 -0.39 -5.10
CA ASP A 264 -11.15 0.11 -4.74
C ASP A 264 -11.19 0.89 -3.40
N GLY A 265 -10.02 1.36 -2.95
CA GLY A 265 -9.92 2.09 -1.70
C GLY A 265 -10.84 3.30 -1.60
N ASP A 266 -11.09 3.99 -2.70
CA ASP A 266 -12.00 5.15 -2.73
C ASP A 266 -13.45 4.75 -2.39
N ARG A 267 -13.94 3.66 -3.03
CA ARG A 267 -15.29 3.14 -2.77
C ARG A 267 -15.41 2.58 -1.36
N LEU A 268 -14.37 1.87 -0.89
CA LEU A 268 -14.36 1.29 0.46
C LEU A 268 -14.36 2.40 1.54
N LEU A 269 -13.60 3.46 1.30
CA LEU A 269 -13.57 4.64 2.17
C LEU A 269 -14.97 5.27 2.27
N TYR A 270 -15.69 5.36 1.14
CA TYR A 270 -17.07 5.84 1.11
C TYR A 270 -18.01 4.93 1.92
N VAL A 271 -17.89 3.60 1.78
CA VAL A 271 -18.71 2.65 2.54
C VAL A 271 -18.55 2.88 4.04
N ILE A 272 -17.30 2.97 4.50
CA ILE A 272 -17.00 3.19 5.92
C ILE A 272 -17.53 4.56 6.39
N ALA A 273 -17.33 5.60 5.59
CA ALA A 273 -17.80 6.96 5.92
C ALA A 273 -19.33 7.01 6.03
N ARG A 274 -20.02 6.37 5.08
CA ARG A 274 -21.50 6.32 5.07
C ARG A 274 -22.02 5.57 6.30
N ASP A 275 -21.46 4.42 6.62
CA ASP A 275 -21.86 3.65 7.81
C ASP A 275 -21.67 4.48 9.10
N ARG A 276 -20.53 5.18 9.23
CA ARG A 276 -20.28 6.03 10.39
C ARG A 276 -21.35 7.11 10.54
N LYS A 277 -21.73 7.75 9.44
CA LYS A 277 -22.79 8.78 9.43
C LYS A 277 -24.15 8.19 9.81
N GLU A 278 -24.52 7.05 9.22
CA GLU A 278 -25.82 6.40 9.46
C GLU A 278 -25.94 5.82 10.87
N SER A 279 -24.81 5.40 11.47
CA SER A 279 -24.75 4.85 12.82
C SER A 279 -24.44 5.88 13.91
N ASN A 280 -24.43 7.16 13.55
CA ASN A 280 -24.15 8.30 14.46
C ASN A 280 -22.75 8.23 15.11
N HIS A 281 -21.78 7.57 14.46
CA HIS A 281 -20.39 7.65 14.88
C HIS A 281 -19.79 9.00 14.47
N PRO A 282 -18.92 9.59 15.30
CA PRO A 282 -18.34 10.88 14.95
C PRO A 282 -17.54 10.81 13.64
N LEU A 283 -17.96 11.59 12.65
CA LEU A 283 -17.26 11.71 11.37
C LEU A 283 -17.36 13.16 10.87
N ALA A 284 -16.38 13.97 11.23
CA ALA A 284 -16.31 15.38 10.79
C ALA A 284 -15.83 15.47 9.35
N GLY A 285 -14.90 14.61 8.96
CA GLY A 285 -14.37 14.61 7.60
C GLY A 285 -13.53 13.39 7.28
N VAL A 286 -13.15 13.31 6.02
CA VAL A 286 -12.38 12.22 5.44
C VAL A 286 -11.18 12.81 4.69
N VAL A 287 -10.01 12.22 4.85
CA VAL A 287 -8.82 12.60 4.08
C VAL A 287 -8.63 11.59 2.94
N GLY A 288 -8.65 12.09 1.70
CA GLY A 288 -8.22 11.33 0.52
C GLY A 288 -6.87 11.83 0.04
N THR A 289 -6.49 11.44 -1.18
CA THR A 289 -5.26 11.93 -1.80
C THR A 289 -5.56 12.71 -3.08
N LEU A 290 -4.54 13.26 -3.68
CA LEU A 290 -4.63 13.87 -5.01
C LEU A 290 -5.18 12.88 -6.05
N MET A 291 -5.06 11.57 -5.81
CA MET A 291 -5.53 10.53 -6.73
C MET A 291 -6.99 10.14 -6.51
N THR A 292 -7.60 10.50 -5.36
CA THR A 292 -8.98 10.16 -5.04
C THR A 292 -9.93 10.62 -6.14
N ASN A 293 -10.81 9.74 -6.57
CA ASN A 293 -11.78 10.00 -7.64
C ASN A 293 -12.69 11.17 -7.26
N LEU A 294 -12.99 12.02 -8.23
CA LEU A 294 -13.87 13.17 -8.00
C LEU A 294 -15.28 12.74 -7.59
N GLY A 295 -15.77 11.61 -8.13
CA GLY A 295 -17.08 11.06 -7.76
C GLY A 295 -17.12 10.66 -6.28
N THR A 296 -16.06 10.03 -5.78
CA THR A 296 -15.93 9.70 -4.37
C THR A 296 -15.92 10.94 -3.49
N GLU A 297 -15.15 11.97 -3.85
CA GLU A 297 -15.16 13.23 -3.12
C GLU A 297 -16.57 13.83 -3.06
N GLN A 298 -17.27 13.85 -4.20
CA GLN A 298 -18.64 14.41 -4.27
C GLN A 298 -19.60 13.56 -3.41
N ALA A 299 -19.49 12.25 -3.45
CA ALA A 299 -20.31 11.34 -2.62
C ALA A 299 -20.07 11.57 -1.13
N LEU A 300 -18.80 11.71 -0.72
CA LEU A 300 -18.45 11.99 0.68
C LEU A 300 -18.98 13.36 1.13
N ARG A 301 -18.83 14.40 0.30
CA ARG A 301 -19.38 15.72 0.60
C ARG A 301 -20.92 15.68 0.67
N GLY A 302 -21.56 14.84 -0.15
CA GLY A 302 -23.00 14.59 -0.11
C GLY A 302 -23.49 13.99 1.23
N LEU A 303 -22.62 13.27 1.94
CA LEU A 303 -22.91 12.78 3.30
C LEU A 303 -22.76 13.86 4.38
N GLY A 304 -22.40 15.08 3.99
CA GLY A 304 -22.12 16.17 4.94
C GLY A 304 -20.75 16.02 5.60
N CYS A 305 -19.81 15.31 4.99
CA CYS A 305 -18.44 15.17 5.49
C CYS A 305 -17.53 16.24 4.91
N GLY A 306 -16.66 16.80 5.74
CA GLY A 306 -15.51 17.55 5.24
C GLY A 306 -14.63 16.62 4.39
N PHE A 307 -13.95 17.17 3.38
CA PHE A 307 -13.03 16.40 2.57
C PHE A 307 -11.76 17.20 2.26
N VAL A 308 -10.61 16.60 2.54
CA VAL A 308 -9.29 17.21 2.28
C VAL A 308 -8.45 16.23 1.47
N ARG A 309 -7.69 16.76 0.52
CA ARG A 309 -6.73 15.98 -0.29
C ARG A 309 -5.32 16.15 0.24
N ALA A 310 -4.71 15.02 0.62
CA ALA A 310 -3.29 14.94 0.94
C ALA A 310 -2.47 14.70 -0.33
N GLN A 311 -1.16 14.88 -0.25
CA GLN A 311 -0.23 14.32 -1.22
C GLN A 311 -0.36 12.79 -1.22
N VAL A 312 0.09 12.15 -2.31
CA VAL A 312 0.07 10.68 -2.42
C VAL A 312 1.08 10.08 -1.44
N GLY A 313 0.62 9.17 -0.64
CA GLY A 313 1.41 8.48 0.39
C GLY A 313 0.73 8.54 1.75
N ASP A 314 0.68 7.40 2.41
CA ASP A 314 0.00 7.21 3.71
C ASP A 314 0.45 8.20 4.78
N ARG A 315 1.74 8.55 4.79
CA ARG A 315 2.31 9.55 5.70
C ARG A 315 1.56 10.89 5.58
N TYR A 316 1.35 11.36 4.34
CA TYR A 316 0.69 12.64 4.10
C TYR A 316 -0.81 12.59 4.44
N VAL A 317 -1.44 11.42 4.22
CA VAL A 317 -2.83 11.20 4.65
C VAL A 317 -2.90 11.30 6.16
N LEU A 318 -2.02 10.61 6.89
CA LEU A 318 -1.97 10.63 8.35
C LEU A 318 -1.72 12.04 8.89
N GLU A 319 -0.77 12.78 8.30
CA GLU A 319 -0.48 14.18 8.68
C GLU A 319 -1.73 15.07 8.56
N GLN A 320 -2.47 14.94 7.46
CA GLN A 320 -3.70 15.71 7.24
C GLN A 320 -4.82 15.27 8.20
N MET A 321 -4.92 13.97 8.51
CA MET A 321 -5.87 13.47 9.50
C MET A 321 -5.59 14.07 10.88
N GLN A 322 -4.33 14.07 11.30
CA GLN A 322 -3.91 14.65 12.59
C GLN A 322 -4.15 16.16 12.64
N ALA A 323 -3.80 16.88 11.58
CA ALA A 323 -3.96 18.33 11.50
C ALA A 323 -5.44 18.75 11.60
N ASN A 324 -6.36 17.93 11.09
CA ASN A 324 -7.81 18.21 11.11
C ASN A 324 -8.53 17.53 12.29
N GLY A 325 -7.85 16.68 13.07
CA GLY A 325 -8.48 15.88 14.10
C GLY A 325 -9.46 14.85 13.56
N TRP A 326 -9.22 14.34 12.34
CA TRP A 326 -10.11 13.39 11.67
C TRP A 326 -9.60 11.95 11.81
N LEU A 327 -10.53 11.01 11.91
CA LEU A 327 -10.25 9.61 12.25
C LEU A 327 -10.35 8.66 11.05
N LEU A 328 -10.70 9.17 9.84
CA LEU A 328 -10.87 8.33 8.64
C LEU A 328 -10.14 8.98 7.47
N GLY A 329 -9.34 8.19 6.79
CA GLY A 329 -8.65 8.62 5.57
C GLY A 329 -8.14 7.42 4.79
N GLY A 330 -7.70 7.66 3.56
CA GLY A 330 -7.16 6.56 2.76
C GLY A 330 -6.82 6.94 1.34
N GLU A 331 -6.34 5.95 0.64
CA GLU A 331 -5.89 6.06 -0.75
C GLU A 331 -6.67 5.12 -1.66
N THR A 332 -6.81 5.48 -2.92
CA THR A 332 -7.40 4.63 -3.97
C THR A 332 -6.73 3.24 -4.01
N SER A 333 -5.44 3.16 -3.66
CA SER A 333 -4.65 1.91 -3.61
C SER A 333 -5.13 0.92 -2.54
N GLY A 334 -6.09 1.31 -1.69
CA GLY A 334 -6.64 0.46 -0.65
C GLY A 334 -6.00 0.63 0.73
N HIS A 335 -5.02 1.52 0.89
CA HIS A 335 -4.44 1.82 2.20
C HIS A 335 -5.41 2.75 2.95
N ILE A 336 -6.18 2.19 3.89
CA ILE A 336 -7.24 2.88 4.63
C ILE A 336 -6.83 2.97 6.10
N LEU A 337 -6.95 4.18 6.66
CA LEU A 337 -6.65 4.46 8.06
C LEU A 337 -7.96 4.72 8.83
N CYS A 338 -8.19 3.90 9.84
CA CYS A 338 -9.27 4.07 10.83
C CYS A 338 -8.61 4.31 12.18
N LEU A 339 -8.26 5.57 12.49
CA LEU A 339 -7.41 5.90 13.64
C LEU A 339 -8.10 5.63 15.00
N ASP A 340 -9.41 5.47 15.02
CA ASP A 340 -10.15 4.99 16.18
C ASP A 340 -9.98 3.48 16.41
N LYS A 341 -9.45 2.75 15.42
CA LYS A 341 -9.24 1.30 15.48
C LYS A 341 -7.75 0.95 15.55
N HIS A 342 -6.94 1.58 14.71
CA HIS A 342 -5.51 1.28 14.63
C HIS A 342 -4.69 2.53 14.32
N SER A 343 -3.41 2.52 14.69
CA SER A 343 -2.48 3.64 14.48
C SER A 343 -1.94 3.74 13.05
N THR A 344 -2.20 2.73 12.20
CA THR A 344 -1.73 2.66 10.80
C THR A 344 -2.80 2.01 9.94
N GLY A 345 -2.62 2.01 8.62
CA GLY A 345 -3.50 1.30 7.70
C GLY A 345 -3.47 -0.20 7.94
N ASP A 346 -4.63 -0.84 7.84
CA ASP A 346 -4.80 -2.26 8.14
C ASP A 346 -5.90 -2.82 7.24
N GLY A 347 -5.50 -3.69 6.31
CA GLY A 347 -6.44 -4.26 5.33
C GLY A 347 -7.50 -5.14 5.98
N ILE A 348 -7.15 -5.90 7.03
CA ILE A 348 -8.10 -6.78 7.74
C ILE A 348 -9.12 -5.93 8.50
N ILE A 349 -8.65 -4.96 9.29
CA ILE A 349 -9.54 -4.06 10.06
C ILE A 349 -10.43 -3.26 9.10
N SER A 350 -9.87 -2.75 8.00
CA SER A 350 -10.65 -2.01 7.00
C SER A 350 -11.76 -2.88 6.39
N ALA A 351 -11.44 -4.15 6.05
CA ALA A 351 -12.44 -5.11 5.57
C ALA A 351 -13.54 -5.33 6.63
N LEU A 352 -13.16 -5.45 7.90
CA LEU A 352 -14.11 -5.62 8.99
C LEU A 352 -15.04 -4.40 9.15
N GLN A 353 -14.51 -3.17 8.95
CA GLN A 353 -15.36 -1.98 8.99
C GLN A 353 -16.37 -1.98 7.84
N VAL A 354 -15.94 -2.39 6.63
CA VAL A 354 -16.86 -2.54 5.48
C VAL A 354 -17.90 -3.63 5.77
N LEU A 355 -17.47 -4.78 6.27
CA LEU A 355 -18.39 -5.88 6.58
C LEU A 355 -19.39 -5.49 7.70
N ALA A 356 -18.96 -4.70 8.68
CA ALA A 356 -19.86 -4.15 9.71
C ALA A 356 -20.92 -3.25 9.06
N ALA A 357 -20.54 -2.42 8.10
CA ALA A 357 -21.48 -1.58 7.35
C ALA A 357 -22.54 -2.44 6.62
N LEU A 358 -22.11 -3.51 5.94
CA LEU A 358 -23.02 -4.41 5.24
C LEU A 358 -23.98 -5.11 6.22
N ARG A 359 -23.44 -5.59 7.36
CA ARG A 359 -24.25 -6.30 8.37
C ARG A 359 -25.25 -5.37 9.06
N ARG A 360 -24.85 -4.14 9.33
CA ARG A 360 -25.69 -3.16 10.03
C ARG A 360 -26.82 -2.66 9.15
N SER A 361 -26.52 -2.37 7.90
CA SER A 361 -27.51 -1.82 6.95
C SER A 361 -28.38 -2.89 6.30
N GLY A 362 -27.90 -4.14 6.22
CA GLY A 362 -28.53 -5.19 5.39
C GLY A 362 -28.33 -5.00 3.89
N LEU A 363 -27.56 -4.00 3.46
CA LEU A 363 -27.25 -3.75 2.06
C LEU A 363 -26.09 -4.63 1.60
N ARG A 364 -26.06 -4.94 0.31
CA ARG A 364 -24.93 -5.62 -0.32
C ARG A 364 -23.85 -4.61 -0.70
N LEU A 365 -22.64 -5.08 -0.91
CA LEU A 365 -21.53 -4.22 -1.38
C LEU A 365 -21.88 -3.55 -2.73
N SER A 366 -22.59 -4.27 -3.61
CA SER A 366 -23.06 -3.70 -4.90
C SER A 366 -23.93 -2.46 -4.73
N ASP A 367 -24.74 -2.42 -3.67
CA ASP A 367 -25.65 -1.29 -3.44
C ASP A 367 -24.85 -0.03 -3.02
N TYR A 368 -23.79 -0.24 -2.24
CA TYR A 368 -22.86 0.84 -1.89
C TYR A 368 -22.05 1.31 -3.09
N ILE A 369 -21.56 0.37 -3.93
CA ILE A 369 -20.80 0.68 -5.17
C ILE A 369 -21.65 1.59 -6.08
N GLN A 370 -22.92 1.26 -6.27
CA GLN A 370 -23.82 2.06 -7.09
C GLN A 370 -24.06 3.47 -6.54
N SER A 371 -24.00 3.64 -5.21
CA SER A 371 -24.21 4.95 -4.59
C SER A 371 -22.93 5.82 -4.55
N CYS A 372 -21.79 5.26 -4.97
CA CYS A 372 -20.51 6.01 -5.06
C CYS A 372 -20.01 5.97 -6.52
N PRO A 373 -20.46 6.86 -7.39
CA PRO A 373 -20.06 6.83 -8.79
C PRO A 373 -18.59 7.14 -8.97
N ILE A 374 -17.92 6.36 -9.80
CA ILE A 374 -16.52 6.59 -10.18
C ILE A 374 -16.49 7.24 -11.56
N TYR A 375 -15.95 8.43 -11.65
CA TYR A 375 -15.81 9.12 -12.92
C TYR A 375 -14.59 8.59 -13.69
N PRO A 376 -14.69 8.48 -15.02
CA PRO A 376 -13.56 8.02 -15.83
C PRO A 376 -12.28 8.84 -15.56
N GLN A 377 -11.18 8.14 -15.38
CA GLN A 377 -9.85 8.74 -15.19
C GLN A 377 -8.89 8.17 -16.22
N VAL A 378 -8.01 9.04 -16.72
CA VAL A 378 -6.93 8.65 -17.63
C VAL A 378 -5.60 9.02 -16.95
N LEU A 379 -4.73 8.06 -16.82
CA LEU A 379 -3.36 8.27 -16.33
C LEU A 379 -2.41 8.17 -17.51
N ILE A 380 -1.63 9.21 -17.71
CA ILE A 380 -0.62 9.26 -18.77
C ILE A 380 0.75 9.48 -18.12
N ASN A 381 1.66 8.54 -18.38
CA ASN A 381 3.04 8.64 -17.94
C ASN A 381 3.90 9.18 -19.09
N VAL A 382 4.48 10.35 -18.89
CA VAL A 382 5.34 11.01 -19.87
C VAL A 382 6.79 10.90 -19.40
N ARG A 383 7.64 10.26 -20.20
CA ARG A 383 9.07 10.19 -19.91
C ARG A 383 9.71 11.57 -20.15
N VAL A 384 10.54 11.98 -19.19
CA VAL A 384 11.25 13.25 -19.23
C VAL A 384 12.76 13.00 -19.10
N VAL A 385 13.57 13.96 -19.49
CA VAL A 385 15.02 13.89 -19.31
C VAL A 385 15.37 13.98 -17.82
N LYS A 386 16.45 13.33 -17.42
CA LYS A 386 16.95 13.39 -16.03
C LYS A 386 17.23 14.85 -15.65
N GLY A 387 16.69 15.27 -14.50
CA GLY A 387 16.82 16.66 -14.05
C GLY A 387 15.71 17.60 -14.50
N PHE A 388 14.72 17.10 -15.24
CA PHE A 388 13.55 17.92 -15.63
C PHE A 388 12.79 18.38 -14.38
N ARG A 389 12.46 19.67 -14.33
CA ARG A 389 11.66 20.26 -13.24
C ARG A 389 10.41 20.91 -13.81
N LEU A 390 9.26 20.52 -13.33
CA LEU A 390 7.97 21.10 -13.73
C LEU A 390 7.95 22.63 -13.49
N THR A 391 8.58 23.07 -12.40
CA THR A 391 8.66 24.48 -12.02
C THR A 391 9.32 25.37 -13.07
N ASP A 392 10.16 24.80 -13.92
CA ASP A 392 10.91 25.55 -14.94
C ASP A 392 10.06 25.75 -16.23
N HIS A 393 8.81 25.27 -16.23
CA HIS A 393 7.93 25.23 -17.41
C HIS A 393 6.58 25.87 -17.13
N PRO A 394 6.52 27.22 -17.06
CA PRO A 394 5.25 27.93 -16.78
C PRO A 394 4.18 27.67 -17.83
N GLU A 395 4.56 27.34 -19.06
CA GLU A 395 3.62 26.98 -20.14
C GLU A 395 2.83 25.69 -19.79
N ILE A 396 3.45 24.75 -19.09
CA ILE A 396 2.77 23.52 -18.64
C ILE A 396 1.73 23.88 -17.57
N HIS A 397 2.10 24.72 -16.61
CA HIS A 397 1.19 25.16 -15.56
C HIS A 397 0.00 25.96 -16.14
N ALA A 398 0.26 26.81 -17.13
CA ALA A 398 -0.80 27.56 -17.82
C ALA A 398 -1.78 26.62 -18.56
N ALA A 399 -1.25 25.57 -19.21
CA ALA A 399 -2.07 24.59 -19.92
C ALA A 399 -2.94 23.78 -18.93
N VAL A 400 -2.38 23.41 -17.77
CA VAL A 400 -3.13 22.72 -16.71
C VAL A 400 -4.25 23.64 -16.17
N ALA A 401 -3.92 24.89 -15.86
CA ALA A 401 -4.90 25.86 -15.36
C ALA A 401 -6.05 26.09 -16.37
N GLN A 402 -5.74 26.17 -17.67
CA GLN A 402 -6.76 26.28 -18.70
C GLN A 402 -7.65 25.02 -18.75
N ALA A 403 -7.05 23.85 -18.70
CA ALA A 403 -7.80 22.58 -18.70
C ALA A 403 -8.71 22.46 -17.46
N GLU A 404 -8.24 22.90 -16.31
CA GLU A 404 -9.05 22.92 -15.08
C GLU A 404 -10.21 23.92 -15.19
N ALA A 405 -9.97 25.09 -15.78
CA ALA A 405 -11.03 26.08 -16.04
C ALA A 405 -12.09 25.50 -17.01
N ASP A 406 -11.67 24.79 -18.06
CA ASP A 406 -12.58 24.16 -19.02
C ASP A 406 -13.40 23.01 -18.38
N LEU A 407 -12.82 22.27 -17.45
CA LEU A 407 -13.48 21.19 -16.73
C LEU A 407 -14.40 21.72 -15.61
N ALA A 408 -14.10 22.90 -15.09
CA ALA A 408 -14.84 23.53 -13.98
C ALA A 408 -15.02 22.52 -12.82
N GLN A 409 -16.28 22.30 -12.40
CA GLN A 409 -16.57 21.32 -11.32
C GLN A 409 -16.82 19.90 -11.84
N THR A 410 -16.70 19.68 -13.15
CA THR A 410 -17.01 18.37 -13.75
C THR A 410 -15.77 17.52 -13.96
N GLY A 411 -14.59 18.04 -13.67
CA GLY A 411 -13.35 17.28 -13.84
C GLY A 411 -12.17 17.93 -13.15
N ARG A 412 -11.02 17.25 -13.27
CA ARG A 412 -9.79 17.70 -12.62
C ARG A 412 -8.57 17.18 -13.37
N VAL A 413 -7.50 17.95 -13.32
CA VAL A 413 -6.20 17.58 -13.84
C VAL A 413 -5.22 17.51 -12.66
N VAL A 414 -4.46 16.43 -12.56
CA VAL A 414 -3.36 16.30 -11.60
C VAL A 414 -2.08 16.06 -12.38
N LEU A 415 -1.11 16.92 -12.19
CA LEU A 415 0.20 16.82 -12.81
C LEU A 415 1.27 16.73 -11.71
N ARG A 416 2.07 15.66 -11.72
CA ARG A 416 3.12 15.51 -10.73
C ARG A 416 4.33 14.78 -11.32
N ALA A 417 5.51 15.08 -10.80
CA ALA A 417 6.71 14.31 -11.09
C ALA A 417 6.69 13.00 -10.29
N SER A 418 7.20 11.94 -10.87
CA SER A 418 7.46 10.70 -10.14
C SER A 418 8.61 10.92 -9.15
N GLY A 419 8.50 10.34 -7.97
CA GLY A 419 9.57 10.41 -6.96
C GLY A 419 10.71 9.43 -7.24
N THR A 420 10.49 8.44 -8.09
CA THR A 420 11.45 7.34 -8.28
C THR A 420 11.94 7.19 -9.73
N GLU A 421 11.21 7.70 -10.70
CA GLU A 421 11.52 7.55 -12.13
C GLU A 421 11.48 8.91 -12.85
N PRO A 422 12.17 9.07 -13.96
CA PRO A 422 12.09 10.31 -14.77
C PRO A 422 10.79 10.32 -15.59
N LEU A 423 9.64 10.42 -14.87
CA LEU A 423 8.29 10.42 -15.41
C LEU A 423 7.47 11.56 -14.82
N ILE A 424 6.51 12.03 -15.62
CA ILE A 424 5.45 12.93 -15.18
C ILE A 424 4.10 12.23 -15.41
N UNK A 425 3.29 12.26 -14.51
CA UNK A 425 2.00 11.70 -14.56
C UNK A 425 0.98 12.76 -14.73
N UNK A 426 0.11 12.70 -15.58
CA UNK A 426 -0.96 13.51 -15.73
C UNK A 426 -2.19 12.72 -15.53
N UNK A 427 -2.95 12.92 -14.78
CA UNK A 427 -4.15 12.29 -14.56
C UNK A 427 -5.20 13.25 -14.89
N UNK A 428 -5.94 12.99 -15.64
CA UNK A 428 -7.00 13.74 -15.96
C UNK A 428 -8.21 12.97 -15.69
N GLY A 429 -9.21 13.39 -15.03
CA GLY A 429 -10.47 12.73 -14.69
C GLY A 429 -11.65 13.70 -14.76
N GLY A 430 -12.77 13.24 -15.25
CA GLY A 430 -13.95 14.11 -15.27
C GLY A 430 -15.20 13.47 -15.86
N TYR A 431 -16.34 14.16 -15.66
CA TYR A 431 -17.67 13.75 -16.11
C TYR A 431 -18.31 14.91 -16.90
N ARG A 432 -19.01 14.57 -18.01
CA ARG A 432 -19.89 15.51 -18.71
C ARG A 432 -21.35 15.06 -18.51
N PRO A 433 -22.16 15.88 -17.85
CA PRO A 433 -23.59 15.57 -17.80
C PRO A 433 -24.17 15.52 -19.23
N GLY A 434 -24.79 14.38 -19.60
CA GLY A 434 -25.52 14.24 -20.86
C GLY A 434 -24.70 13.92 -22.10
N GLY A 435 -23.44 13.55 -21.97
CA GLY A 435 -22.57 13.21 -23.12
C GLY A 435 -22.33 11.72 -23.30
N THR A 436 -22.65 11.22 -24.48
CA THR A 436 -22.16 9.92 -24.94
C THR A 436 -20.63 9.91 -25.01
N GLU A 437 -20.03 8.78 -24.67
CA GLU A 437 -18.58 8.54 -24.66
C GLU A 437 -17.87 9.06 -25.92
N ARG A 438 -17.35 10.28 -25.88
CA ARG A 438 -16.32 10.69 -26.85
C ARG A 438 -14.96 10.59 -26.16
N ARG A 439 -14.18 9.62 -26.56
CA ARG A 439 -12.76 9.52 -26.17
C ARG A 439 -12.05 10.79 -26.62
N ARG A 440 -11.61 11.60 -25.68
CA ARG A 440 -10.72 12.70 -26.00
C ARG A 440 -9.30 12.15 -26.04
N HIS A 441 -8.66 12.28 -27.18
CA HIS A 441 -7.26 11.93 -27.34
C HIS A 441 -6.40 13.03 -26.75
N LEU A 442 -5.62 12.68 -25.74
CA LEU A 442 -4.50 13.51 -25.30
C LEU A 442 -3.35 13.22 -26.27
N MET A 443 -2.98 14.19 -27.07
CA MET A 443 -1.80 14.05 -27.91
C MET A 443 -0.56 14.50 -27.14
N VAL A 444 0.39 13.62 -26.95
CA VAL A 444 1.71 13.94 -26.40
C VAL A 444 2.69 14.07 -27.59
N PRO A 445 3.15 15.26 -27.92
CA PRO A 445 4.14 15.40 -28.97
C PRO A 445 5.53 14.91 -28.52
N ARG A 446 6.31 14.47 -29.46
CA ARG A 446 7.65 13.89 -29.24
C ARG A 446 8.71 14.82 -28.63
N ARG A 447 8.36 16.06 -28.28
CA ARG A 447 9.30 17.03 -27.68
C ARG A 447 8.85 17.59 -26.32
N GLY A 448 8.17 16.79 -25.53
CA GLY A 448 7.92 17.14 -24.12
C GLY A 448 6.89 18.23 -23.87
N ILE A 449 6.05 18.55 -24.84
CA ILE A 449 4.97 19.53 -24.67
C ILE A 449 3.64 18.78 -24.60
N ILE A 450 2.88 19.00 -23.54
CA ILE A 450 1.55 18.41 -23.35
C ILE A 450 0.52 19.34 -23.96
N TYR A 451 -0.20 18.88 -25.00
CA TYR A 451 -1.33 19.61 -25.56
C TYR A 451 -2.63 18.98 -25.08
N LEU A 452 -3.44 19.78 -24.41
CA LEU A 452 -4.81 19.40 -24.08
C LEU A 452 -5.71 19.97 -25.18
N SER A 453 -6.12 19.13 -26.15
CA SER A 453 -7.06 19.58 -27.18
C SER A 453 -8.49 19.45 -26.69
N SER A 454 -9.13 20.55 -26.36
CA SER A 454 -10.59 20.66 -26.39
C SER A 454 -10.98 20.76 -27.87
N GLY A 455 -11.92 19.97 -28.33
CA GLY A 455 -12.30 19.88 -29.75
C GLY A 455 -12.99 21.14 -30.32
N LEU A 456 -12.32 22.27 -30.24
CA LEU A 456 -12.64 23.53 -30.91
C LEU A 456 -11.36 24.03 -31.55
N HIS A 457 -11.40 24.38 -32.80
CA HIS A 457 -10.27 24.80 -33.63
C HIS A 457 -9.37 25.85 -32.93
N ALA A 458 -8.13 25.44 -32.63
CA ALA A 458 -7.07 26.35 -32.28
C ALA A 458 -6.05 26.38 -33.44
N PRO A 459 -5.46 27.55 -33.76
CA PRO A 459 -4.57 27.66 -34.91
C PRO A 459 -3.30 26.83 -34.75
N VAL A 460 -2.98 26.15 -35.85
CA VAL A 460 -1.74 25.35 -35.96
C VAL A 460 -0.57 26.33 -36.08
N VAL A 461 0.25 26.41 -35.08
CA VAL A 461 1.56 27.08 -35.21
C VAL A 461 2.53 26.03 -35.80
N LYS A 462 2.98 26.26 -37.02
CA LYS A 462 3.95 25.40 -37.72
C LYS A 462 5.33 25.58 -37.09
N PRO A 463 6.03 24.49 -36.75
CA PRO A 463 7.45 24.59 -36.39
C PRO A 463 8.27 24.79 -37.67
N HIS A 464 9.31 25.58 -37.57
CA HIS A 464 10.30 25.72 -38.66
C HIS A 464 11.04 24.41 -38.95
N ASP A 465 11.23 24.15 -40.25
CA ASP A 465 11.85 22.97 -40.81
C ASP A 465 13.31 22.75 -40.36
N THR A 466 13.59 21.56 -39.82
CA THR A 466 14.84 20.85 -40.08
C THR A 466 14.52 19.36 -40.11
N ALA A 467 14.81 18.78 -41.27
CA ALA A 467 14.38 17.46 -41.65
C ALA A 467 15.13 16.30 -40.92
N SER A 468 14.38 15.29 -40.51
CA SER A 468 14.83 13.91 -40.42
C SER A 468 13.62 12.96 -40.51
N PRO A 469 13.76 11.79 -41.12
CA PRO A 469 12.63 11.03 -41.65
C PRO A 469 11.78 10.35 -40.58
N ILE A 470 10.50 10.32 -40.87
CA ILE A 470 9.45 9.65 -40.05
C ILE A 470 9.48 8.16 -40.36
N ILE A 471 9.70 7.32 -39.38
CA ILE A 471 9.43 5.87 -39.48
C ILE A 471 8.07 5.61 -38.81
N PRO A 472 7.10 5.10 -39.56
CA PRO A 472 5.82 4.73 -38.93
C PRO A 472 6.01 3.47 -38.08
N LEU A 473 5.51 3.52 -36.83
CA LEU A 473 5.37 2.33 -36.02
C LEU A 473 4.14 1.56 -36.51
N GLU A 474 4.38 0.56 -37.34
CA GLU A 474 3.34 -0.45 -37.63
C GLU A 474 3.06 -1.23 -36.34
N THR A 475 1.78 -1.34 -36.02
CA THR A 475 1.28 -2.25 -34.99
C THR A 475 1.47 -3.68 -35.48
N ARG A 476 2.52 -4.35 -35.03
CA ARG A 476 2.70 -5.78 -35.29
C ARG A 476 1.88 -6.55 -34.22
N PRO A 477 1.01 -7.48 -34.63
CA PRO A 477 0.40 -8.40 -33.66
C PRO A 477 1.47 -9.35 -33.11
N TRP A 478 1.35 -9.70 -31.84
CA TRP A 478 2.22 -10.67 -31.16
C TRP A 478 2.24 -11.99 -31.92
N PRO A 479 3.41 -12.61 -32.12
CA PRO A 479 3.44 -13.93 -32.75
C PRO A 479 2.80 -14.97 -31.85
N LYS A 480 1.88 -15.73 -32.41
CA LYS A 480 1.31 -16.91 -31.74
C LYS A 480 2.43 -17.94 -31.59
N SER A 481 2.78 -18.32 -30.36
CA SER A 481 3.74 -19.37 -30.12
C SER A 481 3.18 -20.72 -30.59
N SER A 482 3.77 -21.27 -31.64
CA SER A 482 3.57 -22.67 -31.99
C SER A 482 4.47 -23.49 -31.05
N ALA A 483 3.84 -24.18 -30.11
CA ALA A 483 4.54 -25.12 -29.23
C ALA A 483 4.92 -26.36 -30.06
N THR A 484 6.17 -26.48 -30.41
CA THR A 484 6.71 -27.75 -30.91
C THR A 484 7.29 -28.51 -29.71
N THR A 485 6.56 -29.54 -29.30
CA THR A 485 6.96 -30.43 -28.20
C THR A 485 8.08 -31.34 -28.69
N THR A 486 9.29 -31.08 -28.28
CA THR A 486 10.40 -32.05 -28.44
C THR A 486 10.53 -32.83 -27.15
N ALA A 487 10.14 -34.09 -27.19
CA ALA A 487 10.30 -35.00 -26.06
C ALA A 487 11.74 -35.50 -25.99
N TYR A 488 12.40 -35.31 -24.86
CA TYR A 488 13.68 -35.97 -24.54
C TYR A 488 13.39 -37.23 -23.73
N PRO A 489 14.06 -38.39 -24.05
CA PRO A 489 13.85 -39.63 -23.31
C PRO A 489 14.54 -39.59 -21.95
N ILE A 490 13.85 -40.09 -20.94
CA ILE A 490 14.34 -40.30 -19.56
C ILE A 490 15.14 -41.61 -19.53
N PRO A 491 16.37 -41.61 -19.01
CA PRO A 491 17.08 -42.91 -18.84
C PRO A 491 16.52 -43.69 -17.65
N ALA A 492 16.39 -44.99 -17.83
CA ALA A 492 15.85 -45.92 -16.84
C ALA A 492 16.79 -46.05 -15.65
N ALA A 493 16.22 -46.03 -14.43
CA ALA A 493 16.94 -46.33 -13.20
C ALA A 493 17.12 -47.87 -13.04
N THR A 494 18.32 -48.29 -12.75
CA THR A 494 18.65 -49.68 -12.36
C THR A 494 18.47 -49.84 -10.85
N PRO A 495 17.87 -50.97 -10.38
CA PRO A 495 17.71 -51.18 -8.95
C PRO A 495 18.94 -51.89 -8.37
N ALA A 496 19.38 -51.44 -7.20
CA ALA A 496 20.20 -52.17 -6.24
C ALA A 496 19.97 -51.59 -4.85
#